data_278ac08279230efb96f065f03a816fc7
#
_entry.id   278ac08279230efb96f065f03a816fc7
#
_cell.length_a   1.000
_cell.length_b   1.000
_cell.length_c   1.000
_cell.angle_alpha   90.00
_cell.angle_beta   90.00
_cell.angle_gamma   90.00
#
_symmetry.space_group_name_H-M   'P 1'
#
loop_
_entity.id
_entity.type
_entity.pdbx_description
1 polymer ?
#
loop_
_entity_poly.entity_id
_entity_poly.type
_entity_poly.pdbx_seq_one_letter_code
_entity_poly.pdbx_strand_id
1 'polypeptide(L)'
;MKKDLKISLPLYKTGYSLAFIVILSCVHSVVYINEIGPAIDEKMAVLAMVFCADTYLIEKQCRRREVFRLYSIKNQYHAILRRIMAQIGYLTAISILTYGMFYWQRPVILDEKRSEIFLFLLYCTVVFITIFFWSVLSVTVCNLLQSIWGGMGMLFLVWLFLVSKA
;
A
#
# COMPACT_ATOMS: atom_id res chain seq x y z
N MET A 1 10.90 -11.22 15.59
CA MET A 1 10.21 -9.96 15.32
C MET A 1 11.10 -8.88 14.70
N LYS A 2 12.16 -8.36 15.34
CA LYS A 2 13.00 -7.29 14.76
C LYS A 2 13.64 -7.65 13.40
N LYS A 3 14.09 -8.90 13.21
CA LYS A 3 14.67 -9.36 11.94
C LYS A 3 13.65 -9.43 10.81
N ASP A 4 12.42 -9.88 11.08
CA ASP A 4 11.36 -9.96 10.08
C ASP A 4 10.88 -8.57 9.63
N LEU A 5 10.80 -7.63 10.59
CA LEU A 5 10.45 -6.24 10.29
C LEU A 5 11.49 -5.60 9.36
N LYS A 6 12.78 -5.86 9.60
CA LYS A 6 13.86 -5.35 8.75
C LYS A 6 13.87 -5.94 7.34
N ILE A 7 13.36 -7.17 7.18
CA ILE A 7 13.19 -7.82 5.88
C ILE A 7 11.93 -7.30 5.16
N SER A 8 10.85 -7.06 5.92
CA SER A 8 9.58 -6.58 5.38
C SER A 8 9.61 -5.11 4.98
N LEU A 9 10.39 -4.31 5.70
CA LEU A 9 10.55 -2.86 5.52
C LEU A 9 12.02 -2.49 5.34
N PRO A 10 12.64 -2.86 4.22
CA PRO A 10 14.01 -2.43 3.93
C PRO A 10 14.06 -0.91 3.70
N LEU A 11 15.21 -0.30 3.99
CA LEU A 11 15.39 1.16 3.92
C LEU A 11 15.00 1.77 2.56
N TYR A 12 15.21 1.05 1.46
CA TYR A 12 14.82 1.55 0.14
C TYR A 12 13.30 1.66 -0.02
N LYS A 13 12.52 0.73 0.58
CA LYS A 13 11.05 0.78 0.56
C LYS A 13 10.52 1.96 1.37
N THR A 14 11.07 2.20 2.54
CA THR A 14 10.70 3.37 3.34
C THR A 14 11.10 4.67 2.64
N GLY A 15 12.27 4.70 1.99
CA GLY A 15 12.74 5.85 1.24
C GLY A 15 11.80 6.24 0.08
N TYR A 16 11.47 5.30 -0.80
CA TYR A 16 10.60 5.64 -1.93
C TYR A 16 9.16 5.92 -1.52
N SER A 17 8.64 5.28 -0.47
CA SER A 17 7.30 5.57 0.01
C SER A 17 7.18 6.98 0.63
N LEU A 18 8.20 7.42 1.36
CA LEU A 18 8.27 8.80 1.85
C LEU A 18 8.42 9.82 0.72
N ALA A 19 9.31 9.53 -0.25
CA ALA A 19 9.44 10.35 -1.44
C ALA A 19 8.12 10.47 -2.22
N PHE A 20 7.38 9.36 -2.34
CA PHE A 20 6.07 9.34 -2.97
C PHE A 20 5.07 10.29 -2.30
N ILE A 21 5.02 10.30 -0.95
CA ILE A 21 4.14 11.23 -0.19
C ILE A 21 4.51 12.67 -0.47
N VAL A 22 5.81 12.99 -0.39
CA VAL A 22 6.28 14.37 -0.61
C VAL A 22 5.95 14.83 -2.02
N ILE A 23 6.21 14.00 -3.03
CA ILE A 23 5.88 14.31 -4.43
C ILE A 23 4.37 14.49 -4.59
N LEU A 24 3.57 13.58 -4.04
CA LEU A 24 2.13 13.64 -4.12
C LEU A 24 1.57 14.94 -3.50
N SER A 25 2.08 15.31 -2.32
CA SER A 25 1.67 16.52 -1.61
C SER A 25 2.11 17.81 -2.34
N CYS A 26 3.21 17.77 -3.11
CA CYS A 26 3.68 18.92 -3.89
C CYS A 26 2.98 19.07 -5.24
N VAL A 27 2.61 17.95 -5.87
CA VAL A 27 2.04 17.95 -7.24
C VAL A 27 0.52 18.12 -7.20
N HIS A 28 -0.14 17.57 -6.20
CA HIS A 28 -1.60 17.58 -6.11
C HIS A 28 -2.05 18.59 -5.05
N SER A 29 -2.74 19.64 -5.49
CA SER A 29 -3.42 20.57 -4.60
C SER A 29 -4.90 20.18 -4.49
N VAL A 30 -5.38 20.05 -3.27
CA VAL A 30 -6.79 19.74 -2.97
C VAL A 30 -7.48 21.01 -2.51
N VAL A 31 -8.60 21.34 -3.15
CA VAL A 31 -9.37 22.55 -2.82
C VAL A 31 -10.36 22.26 -1.69
N TYR A 32 -10.99 21.09 -1.72
CA TYR A 32 -12.03 20.71 -0.78
C TYR A 32 -11.64 19.52 0.07
N ILE A 33 -12.05 19.51 1.36
CA ILE A 33 -11.78 18.40 2.29
C ILE A 33 -12.30 17.07 1.77
N ASN A 34 -13.44 17.05 1.08
CA ASN A 34 -14.04 15.84 0.54
C ASN A 34 -13.22 15.18 -0.58
N GLU A 35 -12.33 15.93 -1.24
CA GLU A 35 -11.48 15.45 -2.33
C GLU A 35 -10.20 14.77 -1.83
N ILE A 36 -9.81 15.00 -0.56
CA ILE A 36 -8.58 14.43 0.01
C ILE A 36 -8.60 12.90 -0.05
N GLY A 37 -9.72 12.30 0.35
CA GLY A 37 -9.88 10.85 0.39
C GLY A 37 -9.66 10.20 -0.97
N PRO A 38 -10.46 10.52 -2.00
CA PRO A 38 -10.32 9.99 -3.35
C PRO A 38 -8.93 10.24 -3.96
N ALA A 39 -8.38 11.45 -3.78
CA ALA A 39 -7.07 11.81 -4.31
C ALA A 39 -5.93 10.93 -3.78
N ILE A 40 -6.01 10.53 -2.52
CA ILE A 40 -5.00 9.67 -1.88
C ILE A 40 -5.27 8.19 -2.20
N ASP A 41 -6.52 7.74 -2.18
CA ASP A 41 -6.91 6.34 -2.30
C ASP A 41 -6.38 5.70 -3.60
N GLU A 42 -6.60 6.36 -4.74
CA GLU A 42 -6.08 5.92 -6.04
C GLU A 42 -4.56 5.74 -6.05
N LYS A 43 -3.83 6.66 -5.44
CA LYS A 43 -2.37 6.66 -5.42
C LYS A 43 -1.85 5.62 -4.44
N MET A 44 -2.55 5.41 -3.31
CA MET A 44 -2.20 4.36 -2.35
C MET A 44 -2.42 2.97 -2.90
N ALA A 45 -3.37 2.76 -3.80
CA ALA A 45 -3.53 1.50 -4.53
C ALA A 45 -2.25 1.13 -5.30
N VAL A 46 -1.71 2.08 -6.09
CA VAL A 46 -0.48 1.89 -6.85
C VAL A 46 0.73 1.64 -5.93
N LEU A 47 0.84 2.43 -4.85
CA LEU A 47 1.92 2.25 -3.89
C LEU A 47 1.85 0.87 -3.22
N ALA A 48 0.66 0.39 -2.86
CA ALA A 48 0.46 -0.93 -2.25
C ALA A 48 0.86 -2.06 -3.20
N MET A 49 0.51 -1.95 -4.49
CA MET A 49 0.90 -2.92 -5.52
C MET A 49 2.42 -3.06 -5.62
N VAL A 50 3.14 -1.94 -5.73
CA VAL A 50 4.59 -1.93 -5.87
C VAL A 50 5.28 -2.40 -4.58
N PHE A 51 4.76 -1.96 -3.42
CA PHE A 51 5.35 -2.24 -2.11
C PHE A 51 5.29 -3.72 -1.73
N CYS A 52 4.19 -4.41 -2.08
CA CYS A 52 3.95 -5.79 -1.69
C CYS A 52 4.38 -6.83 -2.75
N ALA A 53 4.69 -6.40 -3.98
CA ALA A 53 5.00 -7.27 -5.11
C ALA A 53 6.11 -8.30 -4.84
N ASP A 54 7.14 -7.92 -4.12
CA ASP A 54 8.32 -8.75 -3.86
C ASP A 54 8.23 -9.62 -2.60
N THR A 55 7.18 -9.45 -1.78
CA THR A 55 7.08 -10.03 -0.43
C THR A 55 7.28 -11.55 -0.38
N TYR A 56 6.73 -12.26 -1.36
CA TYR A 56 6.86 -13.71 -1.48
C TYR A 56 8.09 -14.12 -2.32
N LEU A 57 8.38 -13.37 -3.38
CA LEU A 57 9.42 -13.71 -4.34
C LEU A 57 10.84 -13.54 -3.78
N ILE A 58 11.03 -12.65 -2.81
CA ILE A 58 12.32 -12.51 -2.09
C ILE A 58 12.78 -13.85 -1.49
N GLU A 59 11.88 -14.67 -0.96
CA GLU A 59 12.24 -15.97 -0.40
C GLU A 59 12.58 -17.00 -1.48
N LYS A 60 11.99 -16.87 -2.68
CA LYS A 60 12.28 -17.77 -3.80
C LYS A 60 13.57 -17.43 -4.56
N GLN A 61 13.90 -16.15 -4.67
CA GLN A 61 15.04 -15.66 -5.45
C GLN A 61 16.36 -15.71 -4.69
N CYS A 62 16.35 -15.60 -3.38
CA CYS A 62 17.53 -15.76 -2.55
C CYS A 62 17.84 -17.25 -2.30
N ARG A 63 19.12 -17.61 -2.10
CA ARG A 63 19.56 -18.96 -1.66
C ARG A 63 18.83 -19.50 -0.41
N ARG A 64 17.89 -18.73 0.13
CA ARG A 64 17.01 -19.11 1.25
C ARG A 64 15.89 -20.08 0.86
N ARG A 65 15.70 -20.37 -0.43
CA ARG A 65 14.65 -21.30 -0.90
C ARG A 65 14.77 -22.68 -0.26
N GLU A 66 15.99 -23.18 -0.07
CA GLU A 66 16.23 -24.46 0.58
C GLU A 66 15.85 -24.45 2.06
N VAL A 67 16.27 -23.39 2.76
CA VAL A 67 15.94 -23.22 4.18
C VAL A 67 14.44 -23.02 4.37
N PHE A 68 13.79 -22.25 3.48
CA PHE A 68 12.36 -22.00 3.56
C PHE A 68 11.53 -23.28 3.30
N ARG A 69 12.01 -24.19 2.46
CA ARG A 69 11.38 -25.51 2.22
C ARG A 69 11.47 -26.44 3.44
N LEU A 70 12.45 -26.26 4.33
CA LEU A 70 12.57 -27.04 5.56
C LEU A 70 11.53 -26.67 6.62
N TYR A 71 10.93 -25.49 6.52
CA TYR A 71 9.84 -25.10 7.42
C TYR A 71 8.55 -25.82 7.04
N SER A 72 7.77 -26.23 8.03
CA SER A 72 6.42 -26.74 7.80
C SER A 72 5.56 -25.71 7.05
N ILE A 73 4.66 -26.17 6.19
CA ILE A 73 3.79 -25.31 5.37
C ILE A 73 3.05 -24.28 6.22
N LYS A 74 2.61 -24.69 7.41
CA LYS A 74 1.94 -23.80 8.38
C LYS A 74 2.83 -22.63 8.83
N ASN A 75 4.09 -22.91 9.12
CA ASN A 75 5.04 -21.87 9.55
C ASN A 75 5.43 -20.93 8.39
N GLN A 76 5.52 -21.46 7.17
CA GLN A 76 5.73 -20.63 5.97
C GLN A 76 4.60 -19.63 5.77
N TYR A 77 3.36 -20.10 5.87
CA TYR A 77 2.16 -19.26 5.75
C TYR A 77 2.13 -18.15 6.81
N HIS A 78 2.37 -18.49 8.07
CA HIS A 78 2.39 -17.51 9.17
C HIS A 78 3.50 -16.45 8.99
N ALA A 79 4.66 -16.84 8.47
CA ALA A 79 5.74 -15.90 8.22
C ALA A 79 5.39 -14.89 7.12
N ILE A 80 4.78 -15.37 6.01
CA ILE A 80 4.34 -14.51 4.91
C ILE A 80 3.21 -13.59 5.37
N LEU A 81 2.20 -14.15 6.04
CA LEU A 81 1.06 -13.36 6.54
C LEU A 81 1.51 -12.23 7.47
N ARG A 82 2.42 -12.52 8.40
CA ARG A 82 2.96 -11.50 9.31
C ARG A 82 3.68 -10.38 8.57
N ARG A 83 4.40 -10.70 7.49
CA ARG A 83 5.07 -9.69 6.65
C ARG A 83 4.07 -8.82 5.91
N ILE A 84 3.06 -9.42 5.30
CA ILE A 84 1.99 -8.69 4.61
C ILE A 84 1.28 -7.76 5.60
N MET A 85 0.93 -8.24 6.79
CA MET A 85 0.27 -7.42 7.80
C MET A 85 1.16 -6.25 8.28
N ALA A 86 2.46 -6.48 8.43
CA ALA A 86 3.40 -5.40 8.77
C ALA A 86 3.49 -4.33 7.66
N GLN A 87 3.47 -4.75 6.39
CA GLN A 87 3.49 -3.85 5.24
C GLN A 87 2.19 -3.06 5.12
N ILE A 88 1.04 -3.71 5.30
CA ILE A 88 -0.28 -3.06 5.31
C ILE A 88 -0.34 -2.02 6.43
N GLY A 89 0.07 -2.39 7.65
CA GLY A 89 0.10 -1.46 8.78
C GLY A 89 1.00 -0.24 8.53
N TYR A 90 2.15 -0.45 7.91
CA TYR A 90 3.05 0.63 7.51
C TYR A 90 2.41 1.54 6.44
N LEU A 91 1.82 0.98 5.39
CA LEU A 91 1.16 1.75 4.33
C LEU A 91 -0.04 2.54 4.86
N THR A 92 -0.81 1.95 5.78
CA THR A 92 -1.92 2.65 6.46
C THR A 92 -1.40 3.83 7.29
N ALA A 93 -0.31 3.66 8.03
CA ALA A 93 0.31 4.76 8.76
C ALA A 93 0.79 5.87 7.83
N ILE A 94 1.40 5.51 6.70
CA ILE A 94 1.81 6.46 5.66
C ILE A 94 0.60 7.20 5.06
N SER A 95 -0.51 6.53 4.79
CA SER A 95 -1.71 7.17 4.25
C SER A 95 -2.31 8.19 5.23
N ILE A 96 -2.30 7.89 6.52
CA ILE A 96 -2.73 8.83 7.57
C ILE A 96 -1.82 10.06 7.61
N LEU A 97 -0.50 9.88 7.50
CA LEU A 97 0.43 11.00 7.41
C LEU A 97 0.18 11.86 6.17
N THR A 98 -0.09 11.23 5.03
CA THR A 98 -0.43 11.93 3.78
C THR A 98 -1.71 12.76 3.95
N TYR A 99 -2.74 12.19 4.58
CA TYR A 99 -3.97 12.93 4.89
C TYR A 99 -3.68 14.17 5.76
N GLY A 100 -2.84 14.02 6.79
CA GLY A 100 -2.42 15.15 7.63
C GLY A 100 -1.69 16.24 6.86
N MET A 101 -0.84 15.87 5.87
CA MET A 101 -0.14 16.83 5.02
C MET A 101 -1.11 17.62 4.12
N PHE A 102 -2.12 16.95 3.52
CA PHE A 102 -3.15 17.64 2.75
C PHE A 102 -4.04 18.52 3.62
N TYR A 103 -4.39 18.06 4.81
CA TYR A 103 -5.15 18.86 5.76
C TYR A 103 -4.40 20.13 6.19
N TRP A 104 -3.07 20.10 6.25
CA TRP A 104 -2.25 21.28 6.55
C TRP A 104 -2.37 22.36 5.45
N GLN A 105 -2.68 22.01 4.21
CA GLN A 105 -2.90 22.97 3.12
C GLN A 105 -4.17 23.81 3.30
N ARG A 106 -4.92 23.60 4.38
CA ARG A 106 -6.17 24.29 4.76
C ARG A 106 -7.22 24.26 3.66
N PRO A 107 -7.69 23.08 3.25
CA PRO A 107 -8.76 22.95 2.27
C PRO A 107 -10.06 23.56 2.79
N VAL A 108 -10.90 24.04 1.87
CA VAL A 108 -12.19 24.67 2.20
C VAL A 108 -13.22 23.60 2.59
N ILE A 109 -13.97 23.85 3.64
CA ILE A 109 -15.08 22.99 4.09
C ILE A 109 -16.33 23.38 3.27
N LEU A 110 -16.79 22.48 2.40
CA LEU A 110 -17.97 22.70 1.55
C LEU A 110 -19.28 22.36 2.26
N ASP A 111 -19.24 21.46 3.21
CA ASP A 111 -20.44 20.88 3.83
C ASP A 111 -20.38 21.00 5.37
N GLU A 112 -21.03 22.03 5.90
CA GLU A 112 -21.13 22.27 7.36
C GLU A 112 -21.90 21.16 8.10
N LYS A 113 -22.62 20.28 7.38
CA LYS A 113 -23.46 19.23 8.00
C LYS A 113 -22.70 17.96 8.37
N ARG A 114 -21.52 17.69 7.79
CA ARG A 114 -20.76 16.49 8.12
C ARG A 114 -19.60 16.82 9.03
N SER A 115 -19.52 16.13 10.18
CA SER A 115 -18.38 16.32 11.06
C SER A 115 -17.09 15.85 10.38
N GLU A 116 -16.03 16.64 10.48
CA GLU A 116 -14.70 16.32 9.93
C GLU A 116 -14.17 14.97 10.43
N ILE A 117 -14.50 14.63 11.69
CA ILE A 117 -14.15 13.34 12.31
C ILE A 117 -14.77 12.17 11.55
N PHE A 118 -16.02 12.32 11.13
CA PHE A 118 -16.71 11.27 10.35
C PHE A 118 -16.05 11.06 8.99
N LEU A 119 -15.69 12.14 8.29
CA LEU A 119 -14.98 12.08 7.01
C LEU A 119 -13.61 11.41 7.16
N PHE A 120 -12.88 11.74 8.21
CA PHE A 120 -11.59 11.11 8.51
C PHE A 120 -11.72 9.61 8.81
N LEU A 121 -12.71 9.20 9.61
CA LEU A 121 -12.96 7.78 9.89
C LEU A 121 -13.37 7.01 8.64
N LEU A 122 -14.22 7.59 7.81
CA LEU A 122 -14.61 7.03 6.53
C LEU A 122 -13.39 6.83 5.63
N TYR A 123 -12.55 7.86 5.51
CA TYR A 123 -11.28 7.79 4.77
C TYR A 123 -10.40 6.65 5.28
N CYS A 124 -10.14 6.57 6.58
CA CYS A 124 -9.31 5.51 7.17
C CYS A 124 -9.83 4.12 6.82
N THR A 125 -11.15 3.92 6.85
CA THR A 125 -11.79 2.63 6.53
C THR A 125 -11.61 2.28 5.06
N VAL A 126 -11.92 3.21 4.16
CA VAL A 126 -11.80 3.00 2.70
C VAL A 126 -10.37 2.70 2.31
N VAL A 127 -9.41 3.54 2.72
CA VAL A 127 -7.99 3.36 2.37
C VAL A 127 -7.43 2.06 2.95
N PHE A 128 -7.84 1.66 4.15
CA PHE A 128 -7.41 0.37 4.71
C PHE A 128 -7.89 -0.80 3.84
N ILE A 129 -9.14 -0.78 3.39
CA ILE A 129 -9.71 -1.81 2.50
C ILE A 129 -8.97 -1.81 1.16
N THR A 130 -8.72 -0.65 0.57
CA THR A 130 -7.99 -0.50 -0.69
C THR A 130 -6.57 -1.04 -0.57
N ILE A 131 -5.81 -0.64 0.45
CA ILE A 131 -4.46 -1.13 0.70
C ILE A 131 -4.46 -2.64 0.91
N PHE A 132 -5.38 -3.17 1.70
CA PHE A 132 -5.49 -4.61 1.95
C PHE A 132 -5.76 -5.38 0.66
N PHE A 133 -6.75 -4.95 -0.12
CA PHE A 133 -7.12 -5.61 -1.38
C PHE A 133 -5.95 -5.63 -2.37
N TRP A 134 -5.35 -4.46 -2.66
CA TRP A 134 -4.25 -4.37 -3.63
C TRP A 134 -2.97 -5.06 -3.15
N SER A 135 -2.69 -5.07 -1.85
CA SER A 135 -1.55 -5.81 -1.30
C SER A 135 -1.70 -7.31 -1.48
N VAL A 136 -2.87 -7.88 -1.15
CA VAL A 136 -3.13 -9.31 -1.31
C VAL A 136 -3.13 -9.69 -2.79
N LEU A 137 -3.77 -8.89 -3.64
CA LEU A 137 -3.80 -9.11 -5.08
C LEU A 137 -2.39 -9.08 -5.68
N SER A 138 -1.56 -8.11 -5.25
CA SER A 138 -0.17 -7.98 -5.72
C SER A 138 0.67 -9.22 -5.38
N VAL A 139 0.62 -9.68 -4.13
CA VAL A 139 1.35 -10.87 -3.71
C VAL A 139 0.87 -12.11 -4.47
N THR A 140 -0.44 -12.26 -4.68
CA THR A 140 -1.00 -13.44 -5.38
C THR A 140 -0.64 -13.46 -6.85
N VAL A 141 -0.79 -12.34 -7.57
CA VAL A 141 -0.48 -12.25 -9.00
C VAL A 141 1.02 -12.40 -9.26
N CYS A 142 1.87 -11.72 -8.49
CA CYS A 142 3.32 -11.87 -8.62
C CYS A 142 3.79 -13.28 -8.32
N ASN A 143 3.16 -13.97 -7.36
CA ASN A 143 3.46 -15.36 -7.07
C ASN A 143 3.01 -16.30 -8.19
N LEU A 144 1.84 -16.05 -8.78
CA LEU A 144 1.31 -16.85 -9.89
C LEU A 144 2.21 -16.75 -11.13
N LEU A 145 2.60 -15.54 -11.50
CA LEU A 145 3.48 -15.27 -12.64
C LEU A 145 4.95 -15.56 -12.36
N GLN A 146 5.32 -15.80 -11.11
CA GLN A 146 6.71 -15.98 -10.65
C GLN A 146 7.68 -14.88 -11.11
N SER A 147 7.15 -13.72 -11.41
CA SER A 147 7.85 -12.54 -11.90
C SER A 147 7.30 -11.28 -11.25
N ILE A 148 8.19 -10.49 -10.64
CA ILE A 148 7.82 -9.19 -10.03
C ILE A 148 7.35 -8.24 -11.13
N TRP A 149 8.13 -8.10 -12.19
CA TRP A 149 7.83 -7.16 -13.27
C TRP A 149 6.58 -7.52 -14.06
N GLY A 150 6.41 -8.81 -14.39
CA GLY A 150 5.19 -9.31 -15.05
C GLY A 150 3.95 -9.11 -14.18
N GLY A 151 4.06 -9.41 -12.89
CA GLY A 151 2.97 -9.23 -11.93
C GLY A 151 2.57 -7.76 -11.76
N MET A 152 3.53 -6.87 -11.57
CA MET A 152 3.27 -5.43 -11.48
C MET A 152 2.68 -4.86 -12.75
N GLY A 153 3.21 -5.24 -13.94
CA GLY A 153 2.69 -4.79 -15.22
C GLY A 153 1.23 -5.18 -15.43
N MET A 154 0.88 -6.44 -15.14
CA MET A 154 -0.51 -6.92 -15.24
C MET A 154 -1.44 -6.17 -14.27
N LEU A 155 -1.02 -5.97 -13.03
CA LEU A 155 -1.81 -5.25 -12.04
C LEU A 155 -2.03 -3.78 -12.40
N PHE A 156 -0.99 -3.15 -12.96
CA PHE A 156 -1.09 -1.78 -13.41
C PHE A 156 -2.09 -1.63 -14.57
N LEU A 157 -2.13 -2.59 -15.49
CA LEU A 157 -3.14 -2.60 -16.55
C LEU A 157 -4.56 -2.77 -15.98
N VAL A 158 -4.74 -3.66 -15.01
CA VAL A 158 -6.05 -3.83 -14.33
C VAL A 158 -6.46 -2.54 -13.63
N TRP A 159 -5.54 -1.90 -12.92
CA TRP A 159 -5.79 -0.64 -12.23
C TRP A 159 -6.17 0.48 -13.21
N LEU A 160 -5.42 0.65 -14.31
CA LEU A 160 -5.75 1.62 -15.37
C LEU A 160 -7.14 1.38 -15.95
N PHE A 161 -7.50 0.12 -16.18
CA PHE A 161 -8.82 -0.22 -16.71
C PHE A 161 -9.95 0.10 -15.74
N LEU A 162 -9.73 -0.08 -14.44
CA LEU A 162 -10.70 0.27 -13.40
C LEU A 162 -10.85 1.79 -13.27
N VAL A 163 -9.75 2.53 -13.22
CA VAL A 163 -9.77 4.00 -13.10
C VAL A 163 -10.34 4.66 -14.36
N SER A 164 -10.09 4.09 -15.56
CA SER A 164 -10.64 4.62 -16.82
C SER A 164 -12.17 4.48 -16.94
N LYS A 165 -12.78 3.61 -16.12
CA LYS A 165 -14.24 3.42 -16.12
C LYS A 165 -14.96 4.16 -14.99
N ALA A 166 -14.24 4.66 -14.00
CA ALA A 166 -14.76 5.42 -12.88
C ALA A 166 -14.88 6.91 -13.24
#